data_4b1e21b04b609a39537722790c7cb8e5
#
_entry.id   4b1e21b04b609a39537722790c7cb8e5
#
_cell.length_a   1.000
_cell.length_b   1.000
_cell.length_c   1.000
_cell.angle_alpha   90.00
_cell.angle_beta   90.00
_cell.angle_gamma   90.00
#
_symmetry.space_group_name_H-M   'P 1'
#
loop_
_entity.id
_entity.type
_entity.pdbx_description
1 polymer ?
#
loop_
_entity_poly.entity_id
_entity_poly.type
_entity_poly.pdbx_seq_one_letter_code
_entity_poly.pdbx_strand_id
1 'polypeptide(L)'
;MTPADLLAQFGPRESMQYDVVIVGAGPAGLAAAIRIKQLDAQLSVVVLEKGAAVGAHTLSGAVMDTRVLSELFSDWQERGAPITQPVTSEEVLFLSEKSA
;
A
#
# COMPACT_ATOMS: atom_id res chain seq x y z
N MET A 1 -25.57 1.43 -17.06
CA MET A 1 -25.81 0.08 -16.53
C MET A 1 -26.32 0.19 -15.10
N THR A 2 -27.48 -0.38 -14.82
CA THR A 2 -28.09 -0.37 -13.49
C THR A 2 -27.63 -1.58 -12.69
N PRO A 3 -27.80 -1.61 -11.35
CA PRO A 3 -27.55 -2.81 -10.56
C PRO A 3 -28.36 -4.03 -11.02
N ALA A 4 -29.60 -3.82 -11.49
CA ALA A 4 -30.43 -4.89 -12.03
C ALA A 4 -29.84 -5.46 -13.31
N ASP A 5 -29.28 -4.62 -14.19
CA ASP A 5 -28.62 -5.07 -15.41
C ASP A 5 -27.37 -5.91 -15.10
N LEU A 6 -26.58 -5.52 -14.09
CA LEU A 6 -25.43 -6.28 -13.65
C LEU A 6 -25.83 -7.65 -13.11
N LEU A 7 -26.90 -7.72 -12.30
CA LEU A 7 -27.39 -8.98 -11.78
C LEU A 7 -27.91 -9.90 -12.89
N ALA A 8 -28.58 -9.34 -13.89
CA ALA A 8 -29.07 -10.11 -15.05
C ALA A 8 -27.90 -10.66 -15.88
N GLN A 9 -26.81 -9.90 -16.02
CA GLN A 9 -25.66 -10.27 -16.86
C GLN A 9 -24.70 -11.23 -16.15
N PHE A 10 -24.42 -11.02 -14.85
CA PHE A 10 -23.41 -11.76 -14.10
C PHE A 10 -23.96 -12.67 -12.99
N GLY A 11 -25.29 -12.67 -12.79
CA GLY A 11 -25.93 -13.42 -11.72
C GLY A 11 -25.87 -12.73 -10.36
N PRO A 12 -26.33 -13.38 -9.28
CA PRO A 12 -26.31 -12.82 -7.93
C PRO A 12 -24.90 -12.53 -7.49
N ARG A 13 -24.72 -11.40 -6.79
CA ARG A 13 -23.44 -11.07 -6.19
C ARG A 13 -23.26 -11.86 -4.90
N GLU A 14 -22.07 -12.42 -4.73
CA GLU A 14 -21.66 -12.92 -3.44
C GLU A 14 -21.33 -11.75 -2.51
N SER A 15 -21.69 -11.85 -1.25
CA SER A 15 -21.35 -10.87 -0.25
C SER A 15 -20.62 -11.52 0.90
N MET A 16 -19.58 -10.83 1.39
CA MET A 16 -18.80 -11.23 2.55
C MET A 16 -18.71 -10.04 3.50
N GLN A 17 -18.73 -10.31 4.80
CA GLN A 17 -18.68 -9.26 5.81
C GLN A 17 -17.30 -9.22 6.45
N TYR A 18 -16.73 -8.00 6.56
CA TYR A 18 -15.48 -7.72 7.23
C TYR A 18 -15.67 -6.53 8.17
N ASP A 19 -14.92 -6.49 9.26
CA ASP A 19 -14.95 -5.35 10.17
C ASP A 19 -14.38 -4.10 9.50
N VAL A 20 -13.33 -4.26 8.70
CA VAL A 20 -12.68 -3.15 7.98
C VAL A 20 -12.40 -3.55 6.54
N VAL A 21 -12.72 -2.67 5.61
CA VAL A 21 -12.38 -2.80 4.19
C VAL A 21 -11.46 -1.64 3.81
N ILE A 22 -10.30 -1.97 3.27
CA ILE A 22 -9.33 -0.98 2.79
C ILE A 22 -9.25 -1.11 1.27
N VAL A 23 -9.43 0.00 0.58
CA VAL A 23 -9.34 0.03 -0.88
C VAL A 23 -7.97 0.56 -1.28
N GLY A 24 -7.20 -0.28 -1.95
CA GLY A 24 -5.84 0.02 -2.38
C GLY A 24 -4.79 -0.60 -1.47
N ALA A 25 -3.93 -1.43 -2.04
CA ALA A 25 -2.82 -2.10 -1.35
C ALA A 25 -1.49 -1.37 -1.59
N GLY A 26 -1.52 -0.05 -1.62
CA GLY A 26 -0.32 0.79 -1.61
C GLY A 26 0.24 0.93 -0.19
N PRO A 27 1.32 1.71 -0.01
CA PRO A 27 1.95 1.88 1.30
C PRO A 27 0.99 2.33 2.40
N ALA A 28 0.11 3.29 2.10
CA ALA A 28 -0.86 3.81 3.09
C ALA A 28 -1.89 2.75 3.49
N GLY A 29 -2.46 2.04 2.53
CA GLY A 29 -3.44 0.99 2.79
C GLY A 29 -2.84 -0.18 3.55
N LEU A 30 -1.65 -0.62 3.19
CA LEU A 30 -0.94 -1.69 3.89
C LEU A 30 -0.55 -1.28 5.30
N ALA A 31 -0.06 -0.05 5.50
CA ALA A 31 0.27 0.47 6.82
C ALA A 31 -0.98 0.52 7.72
N ALA A 32 -2.11 0.97 7.19
CA ALA A 32 -3.38 0.99 7.93
C ALA A 32 -3.81 -0.42 8.34
N ALA A 33 -3.76 -1.38 7.42
CA ALA A 33 -4.11 -2.77 7.70
C ALA A 33 -3.23 -3.37 8.79
N ILE A 34 -1.92 -3.18 8.71
CA ILE A 34 -0.95 -3.65 9.70
C ILE A 34 -1.26 -3.05 11.07
N ARG A 35 -1.44 -1.73 11.13
CA ARG A 35 -1.68 -1.05 12.39
C ARG A 35 -2.99 -1.47 13.05
N ILE A 36 -4.05 -1.66 12.26
CA ILE A 36 -5.33 -2.15 12.77
C ILE A 36 -5.15 -3.53 13.40
N LYS A 37 -4.46 -4.44 12.74
CA LYS A 37 -4.21 -5.79 13.26
C LYS A 37 -3.28 -5.78 14.48
N GLN A 38 -2.35 -4.83 14.58
CA GLN A 38 -1.51 -4.65 15.78
C GLN A 38 -2.35 -4.19 16.97
N LEU A 39 -3.34 -3.30 16.74
CA LEU A 39 -4.19 -2.77 17.80
C LEU A 39 -5.24 -3.78 18.25
N ASP A 40 -5.80 -4.55 17.33
CA ASP A 40 -6.77 -5.59 17.64
C ASP A 40 -6.70 -6.72 16.61
N ALA A 41 -6.06 -7.82 16.98
CA ALA A 41 -5.88 -8.97 16.11
C ALA A 41 -7.20 -9.72 15.81
N GLN A 42 -8.28 -9.46 16.55
CA GLN A 42 -9.58 -10.10 16.35
C GLN A 42 -10.39 -9.44 15.22
N LEU A 43 -10.05 -8.22 14.83
CA LEU A 43 -10.73 -7.54 13.73
C LEU A 43 -10.42 -8.24 12.40
N SER A 44 -11.44 -8.44 11.59
CA SER A 44 -11.27 -8.93 10.22
C SER A 44 -11.01 -7.74 9.29
N VAL A 45 -9.90 -7.79 8.56
CA VAL A 45 -9.48 -6.73 7.64
C VAL A 45 -9.29 -7.32 6.26
N VAL A 46 -9.90 -6.71 5.25
CA VAL A 46 -9.66 -7.04 3.85
C VAL A 46 -9.09 -5.83 3.13
N VAL A 47 -8.11 -6.07 2.27
CA VAL A 47 -7.52 -5.05 1.40
C VAL A 47 -7.84 -5.40 -0.03
N LEU A 48 -8.46 -4.46 -0.75
CA LEU A 48 -8.83 -4.63 -2.15
C LEU A 48 -7.82 -3.91 -3.04
N GLU A 49 -7.28 -4.61 -4.03
CA GLU A 49 -6.30 -4.09 -4.97
C GLU A 49 -6.79 -4.26 -6.40
N LYS A 50 -6.81 -3.15 -7.18
CA LYS A 50 -7.24 -3.19 -8.58
C LYS A 50 -6.23 -3.83 -9.52
N GLY A 51 -4.96 -3.85 -9.16
CA GLY A 51 -3.90 -4.51 -9.93
C GLY A 51 -3.98 -6.03 -9.84
N ALA A 52 -3.24 -6.71 -10.70
CA ALA A 52 -3.19 -8.18 -10.69
C ALA A 52 -2.55 -8.73 -9.41
N ALA A 53 -1.70 -7.94 -8.76
CA ALA A 53 -1.04 -8.29 -7.50
C ALA A 53 -0.70 -7.00 -6.75
N VAL A 54 -0.41 -7.12 -5.45
CA VAL A 54 0.10 -6.00 -4.65
C VAL A 54 1.40 -5.50 -5.27
N GLY A 55 1.50 -4.19 -5.49
CA GLY A 55 2.68 -3.57 -6.10
C GLY A 55 2.71 -3.55 -7.63
N ALA A 56 1.72 -4.14 -8.31
CA ALA A 56 1.69 -4.22 -9.77
C ALA A 56 1.70 -2.83 -10.46
N HIS A 57 1.13 -1.83 -9.81
CA HIS A 57 1.06 -0.45 -10.32
C HIS A 57 2.03 0.51 -9.62
N THR A 58 2.92 -0.02 -8.80
CA THR A 58 3.88 0.77 -8.03
C THR A 58 5.15 1.00 -8.84
N LEU A 59 5.61 2.26 -8.88
CA LEU A 59 6.88 2.59 -9.50
C LEU A 59 8.04 2.19 -8.58
N SER A 60 9.15 1.74 -9.18
CA SER A 60 10.37 1.41 -8.45
C SER A 60 11.34 2.60 -8.41
N GLY A 61 12.41 2.49 -7.65
CA GLY A 61 13.47 3.49 -7.59
C GLY A 61 13.09 4.71 -6.75
N ALA A 62 12.47 4.50 -5.62
CA ALA A 62 12.07 5.57 -4.70
C ALA A 62 13.02 5.71 -3.52
N VAL A 63 13.08 6.92 -2.96
CA VAL A 63 13.68 7.18 -1.66
C VAL A 63 12.59 7.09 -0.60
N MET A 64 12.85 6.38 0.48
CA MET A 64 11.88 6.15 1.55
C MET A 64 12.34 6.78 2.86
N ASP A 65 11.41 7.48 3.53
CA ASP A 65 11.59 7.93 4.91
C ASP A 65 11.19 6.77 5.84
N THR A 66 12.14 6.26 6.59
CA THR A 66 11.94 5.08 7.44
C THR A 66 11.31 5.37 8.80
N ARG A 67 11.00 6.63 9.13
CA ARG A 67 10.39 6.97 10.42
C ARG A 67 9.07 6.25 10.65
N VAL A 68 8.20 6.22 9.64
CA VAL A 68 6.91 5.55 9.71
C VAL A 68 7.09 4.04 9.86
N LEU A 69 8.05 3.47 9.16
CA LEU A 69 8.38 2.05 9.28
C LEU A 69 8.83 1.71 10.70
N SER A 70 9.63 2.59 11.32
CA SER A 70 10.05 2.43 12.72
C SER A 70 8.89 2.53 13.70
N GLU A 71 7.85 3.30 13.38
CA GLU A 71 6.63 3.39 14.20
C GLU A 71 5.80 2.11 14.10
N LEU A 72 5.72 1.48 12.93
CA LEU A 72 5.00 0.21 12.74
C LEU A 72 5.78 -0.97 13.31
N PHE A 73 7.06 -1.04 13.00
CA PHE A 73 7.96 -2.12 13.39
C PHE A 73 9.28 -1.52 13.85
N SER A 74 9.49 -1.39 15.15
CA SER A 74 10.75 -0.87 15.69
C SER A 74 11.94 -1.76 15.33
N ASP A 75 11.68 -3.03 15.03
CA ASP A 75 12.65 -4.05 14.67
C ASP A 75 12.72 -4.35 13.17
N TRP A 76 12.35 -3.37 12.31
CA TRP A 76 12.28 -3.61 10.87
C TRP A 76 13.59 -4.04 10.24
N GLN A 77 14.74 -3.59 10.77
CA GLN A 77 16.06 -4.01 10.26
C GLN A 77 16.30 -5.48 10.57
N GLU A 78 16.02 -5.91 11.79
CA GLU A 78 16.18 -7.30 12.24
C GLU A 78 15.21 -8.23 11.51
N ARG A 79 14.05 -7.73 11.09
CA ARG A 79 13.09 -8.49 10.28
C ARG A 79 13.51 -8.65 8.83
N GLY A 80 14.61 -8.02 8.41
CA GLY A 80 15.13 -8.15 7.06
C GLY A 80 14.42 -7.32 6.01
N ALA A 81 13.90 -6.14 6.39
CA ALA A 81 13.33 -5.21 5.41
C ALA A 81 14.40 -4.85 4.36
N PRO A 82 14.04 -4.84 3.06
CA PRO A 82 15.00 -4.65 1.97
C PRO A 82 15.41 -3.18 1.77
N ILE A 83 15.59 -2.45 2.85
CA ILE A 83 15.99 -1.04 2.87
C ILE A 83 17.40 -1.00 3.47
N THR A 84 18.39 -1.15 2.60
CA THR A 84 19.77 -1.40 3.02
C THR A 84 20.73 -0.30 2.60
N GLN A 85 20.30 0.63 1.73
CA GLN A 85 21.15 1.68 1.21
C GLN A 85 20.73 3.04 1.78
N PRO A 86 21.44 3.61 2.77
CA PRO A 86 21.12 4.94 3.27
C PRO A 86 21.42 6.01 2.25
N VAL A 87 20.57 7.06 2.22
CA VAL A 87 20.80 8.24 1.42
C VAL A 87 21.84 9.10 2.13
N THR A 88 22.95 9.38 1.46
CA THR A 88 24.05 10.18 2.00
C THR A 88 24.09 11.59 1.44
N SER A 89 23.45 11.81 0.27
CA SER A 89 23.34 13.15 -0.33
C SER A 89 22.11 13.20 -1.24
N GLU A 90 21.57 14.40 -1.40
CA GLU A 90 20.41 14.64 -2.23
C GLU A 90 20.63 15.91 -3.04
N GLU A 91 20.24 15.87 -4.31
CA GLU A 91 20.36 17.01 -5.21
C GLU A 91 19.14 17.10 -6.11
N VAL A 92 18.56 18.30 -6.24
CA VAL A 92 17.49 18.59 -7.17
C VAL A 92 18.01 19.51 -8.27
N LEU A 93 17.90 19.05 -9.52
CA LEU A 93 18.41 19.79 -10.68
C LEU A 93 17.26 20.28 -11.56
N PHE A 94 17.27 21.57 -11.91
CA PHE A 94 16.37 22.13 -12.89
C PHE A 94 17.18 22.42 -14.16
N LEU A 95 16.93 21.63 -15.22
CA LEU A 95 17.70 21.72 -16.46
C LEU A 95 17.04 22.67 -17.44
N SER A 96 17.88 23.49 -18.13
CA SER A 96 17.44 24.36 -19.20
C SER A 96 18.47 24.31 -20.36
N GLU A 97 18.14 24.96 -21.50
CA GLU A 97 19.05 25.01 -22.65
C GLU A 97 20.37 25.74 -22.34
N LYS A 98 20.37 26.61 -21.33
CA LYS A 98 21.53 27.46 -21.01
C LYS A 98 22.24 27.08 -19.72
N SER A 99 21.65 26.21 -18.93
CA SER A 99 22.24 25.75 -17.67
C SER A 99 21.73 24.35 -17.32
N ALA A 100 22.57 23.59 -16.71
CA ALA A 100 22.24 22.25 -16.21
C ALA A 100 22.55 22.18 -14.71
#